data_aea6f3950390a3092b9fc0bf574a81dd
#
_entry.id   aea6f3950390a3092b9fc0bf574a81dd
#
_cell.length_a   1.000
_cell.length_b   1.000
_cell.length_c   1.000
_cell.angle_alpha   90.00
_cell.angle_beta   90.00
_cell.angle_gamma   90.00
#
_symmetry.space_group_name_H-M   'P 1'
#
loop_
_entity.id
_entity.type
_entity.pdbx_description
1 polymer ?
#
loop_
_entity_poly.entity_id
_entity_poly.type
_entity_poly.pdbx_seq_one_letter_code
_entity_poly.pdbx_strand_id
1 'polypeptide(L)'
;MALFSGKRDHKNIAVFDLGTSSVNGFWVRAFKDGSAEIAASTRAELKMLENPDFRNMWRYLKDALLLAVSNLKKNMRPREIDFVFVVFSSPWYLSQTRIVQMKRPRKFVIAKKLLEDLVFEEIEIFKKKSQEKFSLPAKELEVLEHDIMKVVLNGYEVKDPIKKEARELVVALYASIFRKETLEEFRDIFEHEFGRAPVKITSSPLALFNVLKDAVSPEEGFVLADVGGEITEISLIRHHIIEEVVTFARGGHFVVRRLASGLGVGLEDAFSFIRSKTRGELKGSLDERVSAILNDAGKAWYELFSQALSEIGKDNPLPQTLILLGGASGIEALKKESESPELARFTILGRPFSVLTLLPEAFAEKISSSGVDRKDPQMTLPLLLALGAVKNAWQ
;
A
#
# COMPACT_ATOMS: atom_id res chain seq x y z
N MET A 1 -5.55 -48.81 -7.09
CA MET A 1 -5.49 -47.79 -5.99
C MET A 1 -5.75 -46.44 -6.60
N ALA A 2 -7.00 -45.98 -6.52
CA ALA A 2 -7.38 -44.65 -7.09
C ALA A 2 -6.90 -43.56 -6.11
N LEU A 3 -5.96 -42.76 -6.55
CA LEU A 3 -5.56 -41.54 -5.86
C LEU A 3 -6.74 -40.57 -5.88
N PHE A 4 -7.43 -40.46 -4.74
CA PHE A 4 -8.38 -39.37 -4.52
C PHE A 4 -7.61 -38.05 -4.56
N SER A 5 -7.62 -37.35 -5.67
CA SER A 5 -7.34 -35.93 -5.73
C SER A 5 -8.59 -35.20 -5.20
N GLY A 6 -8.79 -35.19 -3.90
CA GLY A 6 -9.78 -34.33 -3.29
C GLY A 6 -9.45 -32.90 -3.68
N LYS A 7 -10.37 -32.19 -4.35
CA LYS A 7 -10.25 -30.73 -4.57
C LYS A 7 -10.06 -30.10 -3.20
N ARG A 8 -8.91 -29.48 -2.97
CA ARG A 8 -8.66 -28.72 -1.75
C ARG A 8 -9.74 -27.64 -1.61
N ASP A 9 -10.35 -27.53 -0.44
CA ASP A 9 -11.36 -26.49 -0.17
C ASP A 9 -10.75 -25.10 -0.01
N HIS A 10 -9.44 -25.00 -0.07
CA HIS A 10 -8.68 -23.76 0.08
C HIS A 10 -7.52 -23.69 -0.94
N LYS A 11 -7.04 -22.47 -1.20
CA LYS A 11 -5.78 -22.19 -1.90
C LYS A 11 -4.72 -21.74 -0.91
N ASN A 12 -3.51 -22.23 -1.09
CA ASN A 12 -2.34 -21.79 -0.32
C ASN A 12 -1.65 -20.63 -1.03
N ILE A 13 -1.49 -19.53 -0.35
CA ILE A 13 -0.90 -18.31 -0.88
C ILE A 13 0.31 -17.93 -0.03
N ALA A 14 1.44 -17.63 -0.67
CA ALA A 14 2.52 -16.90 -0.01
C ALA A 14 2.32 -15.41 -0.26
N VAL A 15 2.12 -14.63 0.78
CA VAL A 15 1.91 -13.16 0.69
C VAL A 15 3.13 -12.46 1.24
N PHE A 16 3.66 -11.51 0.50
CA PHE A 16 4.78 -10.67 0.93
C PHE A 16 4.43 -9.20 0.83
N ASP A 17 4.63 -8.48 1.93
CA ASP A 17 4.54 -7.03 2.02
C ASP A 17 5.97 -6.46 2.10
N LEU A 18 6.35 -5.70 1.10
CA LEU A 18 7.69 -5.15 0.92
C LEU A 18 7.70 -3.65 1.25
N GLY A 19 7.83 -3.36 2.54
CA GLY A 19 7.89 -1.99 3.07
C GLY A 19 9.30 -1.41 3.13
N THR A 20 9.42 -0.21 3.69
CA THR A 20 10.70 0.48 3.90
C THR A 20 11.31 0.26 5.29
N SER A 21 10.59 -0.42 6.19
CA SER A 21 11.07 -0.78 7.53
C SER A 21 11.18 -2.29 7.73
N SER A 22 10.38 -3.06 7.03
CA SER A 22 10.34 -4.51 7.16
C SER A 22 9.76 -5.17 5.91
N VAL A 23 10.10 -6.45 5.75
CA VAL A 23 9.37 -7.38 4.90
C VAL A 23 8.54 -8.29 5.79
N ASN A 24 7.23 -8.30 5.55
CA ASN A 24 6.32 -9.23 6.20
C ASN A 24 5.96 -10.35 5.23
N GLY A 25 5.98 -11.59 5.69
CA GLY A 25 5.60 -12.75 4.91
C GLY A 25 4.54 -13.58 5.62
N PHE A 26 3.54 -14.06 4.88
CA PHE A 26 2.47 -14.89 5.40
C PHE A 26 2.25 -16.13 4.53
N TRP A 27 2.01 -17.25 5.16
CA TRP A 27 1.37 -18.38 4.53
C TRP A 27 -0.12 -18.32 4.85
N VAL A 28 -0.92 -18.07 3.82
CA VAL A 28 -2.37 -17.85 3.91
C VAL A 28 -3.09 -19.02 3.26
N ARG A 29 -4.05 -19.60 3.96
CA ARG A 29 -5.07 -20.50 3.42
C ARG A 29 -6.29 -19.66 3.08
N ALA A 30 -6.59 -19.51 1.81
CA ALA A 30 -7.71 -18.72 1.30
C ALA A 30 -8.91 -19.63 1.04
N PHE A 31 -10.04 -19.38 1.67
CA PHE A 31 -11.27 -20.14 1.49
C PHE A 31 -12.20 -19.47 0.49
N LYS A 32 -13.11 -20.25 -0.11
CA LYS A 32 -14.06 -19.77 -1.13
C LYS A 32 -15.08 -18.75 -0.61
N ASP A 33 -15.38 -18.80 0.69
CA ASP A 33 -16.27 -17.85 1.35
C ASP A 33 -15.65 -16.47 1.61
N GLY A 34 -14.37 -16.29 1.20
CA GLY A 34 -13.63 -15.05 1.39
C GLY A 34 -12.92 -14.95 2.73
N SER A 35 -13.02 -15.97 3.59
CA SER A 35 -12.26 -16.05 4.83
C SER A 35 -10.82 -16.52 4.58
N ALA A 36 -9.94 -16.26 5.55
CA ALA A 36 -8.53 -16.64 5.51
C ALA A 36 -8.05 -17.21 6.84
N GLU A 37 -7.11 -18.13 6.75
CA GLU A 37 -6.31 -18.60 7.89
C GLU A 37 -4.84 -18.24 7.64
N ILE A 38 -4.20 -17.54 8.57
CA ILE A 38 -2.75 -17.35 8.55
C ILE A 38 -2.12 -18.54 9.24
N ALA A 39 -1.59 -19.46 8.45
CA ALA A 39 -0.96 -20.68 8.92
C ALA A 39 0.47 -20.44 9.44
N ALA A 40 1.16 -19.45 8.90
CA ALA A 40 2.46 -19.00 9.39
C ALA A 40 2.69 -17.53 9.03
N SER A 41 3.49 -16.84 9.83
CA SER A 41 3.91 -15.46 9.58
C SER A 41 5.40 -15.30 9.88
N THR A 42 6.01 -14.32 9.23
CA THR A 42 7.38 -13.90 9.48
C THR A 42 7.49 -12.39 9.27
N ARG A 43 8.41 -11.78 9.99
CA ARG A 43 8.81 -10.38 9.80
C ARG A 43 10.33 -10.32 9.80
N ALA A 44 10.88 -9.69 8.78
CA ALA A 44 12.30 -9.38 8.69
C ALA A 44 12.47 -7.86 8.63
N GLU A 45 13.15 -7.29 9.59
CA GLU A 45 13.38 -5.84 9.64
C GLU A 45 14.50 -5.42 8.70
N LEU A 46 14.32 -4.29 8.02
CA LEU A 46 15.37 -3.66 7.25
C LEU A 46 16.30 -2.90 8.21
N LYS A 47 17.59 -2.89 7.88
CA LYS A 47 18.53 -2.07 8.63
C LYS A 47 18.15 -0.60 8.52
N MET A 48 17.88 0.03 9.65
CA MET A 48 17.66 1.47 9.70
C MET A 48 18.94 2.23 9.39
N LEU A 49 18.84 3.22 8.49
CA LEU A 49 19.95 4.05 8.05
C LEU A 49 19.86 5.44 8.69
N GLU A 50 21.00 6.01 9.05
CA GLU A 50 21.06 7.41 9.47
C GLU A 50 20.71 8.35 8.30
N ASN A 51 21.25 8.04 7.12
CA ASN A 51 20.97 8.75 5.86
C ASN A 51 20.49 7.74 4.82
N PRO A 52 19.17 7.56 4.66
CA PRO A 52 18.62 6.61 3.72
C PRO A 52 18.87 7.08 2.28
N ASP A 53 19.37 6.18 1.43
CA ASP A 53 19.45 6.34 -0.01
C ASP A 53 18.83 5.12 -0.71
N PHE A 54 18.35 5.33 -1.94
CA PHE A 54 17.61 4.31 -2.68
C PHE A 54 18.41 3.01 -2.88
N ARG A 55 19.72 3.11 -3.19
CA ARG A 55 20.56 1.94 -3.49
C ARG A 55 20.77 1.08 -2.25
N ASN A 56 21.06 1.70 -1.11
CA ASN A 56 21.26 0.98 0.15
C ASN A 56 19.94 0.39 0.66
N MET A 57 18.85 1.16 0.59
CA MET A 57 17.52 0.66 0.96
C MET A 57 17.13 -0.57 0.12
N TRP A 58 17.41 -0.55 -1.19
CA TRP A 58 17.16 -1.66 -2.09
C TRP A 58 17.90 -2.94 -1.68
N ARG A 59 19.20 -2.83 -1.36
CA ARG A 59 20.00 -3.96 -0.88
C ARG A 59 19.43 -4.55 0.40
N TYR A 60 19.08 -3.72 1.39
CA TYR A 60 18.52 -4.19 2.65
C TYR A 60 17.10 -4.78 2.47
N LEU A 61 16.32 -4.28 1.52
CA LEU A 61 15.04 -4.87 1.19
C LEU A 61 15.20 -6.30 0.65
N LYS A 62 16.19 -6.54 -0.23
CA LYS A 62 16.47 -7.89 -0.73
C LYS A 62 16.94 -8.82 0.39
N ASP A 63 17.86 -8.37 1.22
CA ASP A 63 18.36 -9.17 2.35
C ASP A 63 17.20 -9.55 3.30
N ALA A 64 16.33 -8.61 3.61
CA ALA A 64 15.15 -8.83 4.45
C ALA A 64 14.15 -9.77 3.76
N LEU A 65 13.94 -9.65 2.44
CA LEU A 65 13.08 -10.57 1.68
C LEU A 65 13.59 -11.99 1.72
N LEU A 66 14.88 -12.20 1.44
CA LEU A 66 15.48 -13.55 1.47
C LEU A 66 15.38 -14.17 2.87
N LEU A 67 15.58 -13.36 3.91
CA LEU A 67 15.40 -13.81 5.30
C LEU A 67 13.94 -14.16 5.60
N ALA A 68 12.99 -13.33 5.18
CA ALA A 68 11.55 -13.57 5.36
C ALA A 68 11.12 -14.85 4.62
N VAL A 69 11.53 -15.03 3.36
CA VAL A 69 11.27 -16.25 2.58
C VAL A 69 11.85 -17.48 3.29
N SER A 70 13.11 -17.42 3.71
CA SER A 70 13.77 -18.52 4.42
C SER A 70 13.03 -18.90 5.70
N ASN A 71 12.62 -17.91 6.49
CA ASN A 71 11.88 -18.16 7.75
C ASN A 71 10.48 -18.72 7.48
N LEU A 72 9.76 -18.21 6.48
CA LEU A 72 8.44 -18.70 6.12
C LEU A 72 8.50 -20.14 5.66
N LYS A 73 9.50 -20.53 4.86
CA LYS A 73 9.72 -21.89 4.35
C LYS A 73 9.98 -22.93 5.44
N LYS A 74 10.42 -22.55 6.63
CA LYS A 74 10.57 -23.48 7.78
C LYS A 74 9.22 -24.05 8.23
N ASN A 75 8.14 -23.30 8.03
CA ASN A 75 6.80 -23.64 8.49
C ASN A 75 5.85 -24.04 7.35
N MET A 76 6.30 -24.00 6.09
CA MET A 76 5.48 -24.31 4.93
C MET A 76 6.23 -25.19 3.92
N ARG A 77 5.47 -25.85 3.05
CA ARG A 77 6.02 -26.61 1.92
C ARG A 77 5.86 -25.78 0.65
N PRO A 78 6.95 -25.25 0.05
CA PRO A 78 6.86 -24.36 -1.13
C PRO A 78 6.09 -24.96 -2.30
N ARG A 79 6.17 -26.29 -2.49
CA ARG A 79 5.44 -27.02 -3.56
C ARG A 79 3.92 -27.04 -3.38
N GLU A 80 3.41 -26.64 -2.23
CA GLU A 80 1.98 -26.58 -1.92
C GLU A 80 1.40 -25.18 -2.16
N ILE A 81 2.25 -24.20 -2.53
CA ILE A 81 1.81 -22.83 -2.82
C ILE A 81 1.18 -22.77 -4.21
N ASP A 82 -0.07 -22.31 -4.25
CA ASP A 82 -0.85 -22.15 -5.47
C ASP A 82 -0.47 -20.87 -6.23
N PHE A 83 -0.13 -19.77 -5.50
CA PHE A 83 0.47 -18.56 -6.07
C PHE A 83 1.17 -17.69 -5.00
N VAL A 84 2.01 -16.78 -5.45
CA VAL A 84 2.70 -15.79 -4.62
C VAL A 84 2.09 -14.42 -4.88
N PHE A 85 1.71 -13.72 -3.82
CA PHE A 85 1.18 -12.36 -3.88
C PHE A 85 2.16 -11.39 -3.22
N VAL A 86 2.67 -10.44 -3.98
CA VAL A 86 3.70 -9.51 -3.55
C VAL A 86 3.18 -8.09 -3.66
N VAL A 87 3.29 -7.34 -2.58
CA VAL A 87 2.91 -5.93 -2.54
C VAL A 87 4.12 -5.07 -2.24
N PHE A 88 4.37 -4.11 -3.10
CA PHE A 88 5.38 -3.09 -2.87
C PHE A 88 4.76 -1.83 -2.29
N SER A 89 5.35 -1.29 -1.24
CA SER A 89 5.10 0.08 -0.76
C SER A 89 6.04 1.07 -1.46
N SER A 90 5.71 2.38 -1.41
CA SER A 90 6.64 3.42 -1.89
C SER A 90 7.99 3.36 -1.17
N PRO A 91 9.12 3.72 -1.82
CA PRO A 91 9.24 4.53 -3.05
C PRO A 91 9.58 3.71 -4.33
N TRP A 92 9.30 2.40 -4.35
CA TRP A 92 9.82 1.50 -5.37
C TRP A 92 9.17 1.68 -6.74
N TYR A 93 7.94 2.22 -6.78
CA TYR A 93 7.15 2.46 -8.00
C TYR A 93 6.71 3.92 -8.10
N LEU A 94 6.20 4.28 -9.26
CA LEU A 94 5.34 5.44 -9.45
C LEU A 94 3.98 4.96 -9.91
N SER A 95 2.92 5.56 -9.40
CA SER A 95 1.55 5.30 -9.82
C SER A 95 0.85 6.58 -10.28
N GLN A 96 -0.12 6.42 -11.16
CA GLN A 96 -0.97 7.51 -11.63
C GLN A 96 -2.33 6.96 -12.05
N THR A 97 -3.39 7.70 -11.74
CA THR A 97 -4.69 7.50 -12.38
C THR A 97 -4.84 8.51 -13.52
N ARG A 98 -5.26 8.01 -14.67
CA ARG A 98 -5.51 8.81 -15.87
C ARG A 98 -6.97 8.72 -16.26
N ILE A 99 -7.57 9.87 -16.52
CA ILE A 99 -8.92 9.95 -17.07
C ILE A 99 -8.79 10.18 -18.57
N VAL A 100 -9.20 9.17 -19.33
CA VAL A 100 -9.16 9.17 -20.79
C VAL A 100 -10.55 9.41 -21.32
N GLN A 101 -10.73 10.42 -22.15
CA GLN A 101 -12.02 10.75 -22.75
C GLN A 101 -11.94 10.63 -24.28
N MET A 102 -12.89 9.90 -24.86
CA MET A 102 -13.07 9.80 -26.31
C MET A 102 -14.50 10.21 -26.66
N LYS A 103 -14.63 11.19 -27.56
CA LYS A 103 -15.91 11.67 -28.06
C LYS A 103 -15.95 11.62 -29.58
N ARG A 104 -17.03 11.09 -30.16
CA ARG A 104 -17.23 10.99 -31.62
C ARG A 104 -18.61 11.51 -32.02
N PRO A 105 -18.75 12.12 -33.22
CA PRO A 105 -20.04 12.61 -33.71
C PRO A 105 -21.08 11.52 -33.91
N ARG A 106 -20.61 10.31 -34.31
CA ARG A 106 -21.45 9.13 -34.51
C ARG A 106 -21.21 8.11 -33.39
N LYS A 107 -22.23 7.28 -33.10
CA LYS A 107 -22.06 6.15 -32.18
C LYS A 107 -20.97 5.21 -32.70
N PHE A 108 -20.20 4.67 -31.78
CA PHE A 108 -19.20 3.64 -32.05
C PHE A 108 -19.35 2.50 -31.03
N VAL A 109 -18.99 1.31 -31.44
CA VAL A 109 -19.04 0.11 -30.60
C VAL A 109 -17.79 0.06 -29.73
N ILE A 110 -17.95 -0.21 -28.47
CA ILE A 110 -16.85 -0.43 -27.52
C ILE A 110 -16.32 -1.85 -27.75
N ALA A 111 -15.27 -1.96 -28.56
CA ALA A 111 -14.55 -3.22 -28.77
C ALA A 111 -13.51 -3.44 -27.67
N LYS A 112 -13.23 -4.71 -27.33
CA LYS A 112 -12.16 -5.05 -26.37
C LYS A 112 -10.83 -4.44 -26.80
N LYS A 113 -10.49 -4.57 -28.09
CA LYS A 113 -9.28 -4.00 -28.67
C LYS A 113 -9.18 -2.48 -28.49
N LEU A 114 -10.29 -1.74 -28.59
CA LEU A 114 -10.29 -0.30 -28.35
C LEU A 114 -9.83 0.05 -26.94
N LEU A 115 -10.31 -0.69 -25.93
CA LEU A 115 -9.89 -0.48 -24.55
C LEU A 115 -8.43 -0.88 -24.32
N GLU A 116 -7.99 -1.99 -24.92
CA GLU A 116 -6.60 -2.44 -24.87
C GLU A 116 -5.65 -1.41 -25.50
N ASP A 117 -5.99 -0.86 -26.66
CA ASP A 117 -5.21 0.17 -27.36
C ASP A 117 -5.13 1.46 -26.52
N LEU A 118 -6.24 1.90 -25.93
CA LEU A 118 -6.27 3.07 -25.02
C LEU A 118 -5.38 2.86 -23.79
N VAL A 119 -5.47 1.69 -23.15
CA VAL A 119 -4.63 1.34 -22.00
C VAL A 119 -3.16 1.38 -22.39
N PHE A 120 -2.80 0.78 -23.51
CA PHE A 120 -1.43 0.74 -23.99
C PHE A 120 -0.88 2.15 -24.27
N GLU A 121 -1.64 3.00 -24.98
CA GLU A 121 -1.24 4.38 -25.28
C GLU A 121 -1.01 5.20 -24.00
N GLU A 122 -1.91 5.10 -23.01
CA GLU A 122 -1.80 5.85 -21.77
C GLU A 122 -0.63 5.37 -20.89
N ILE A 123 -0.35 4.09 -20.89
CA ILE A 123 0.83 3.53 -20.22
C ILE A 123 2.12 4.06 -20.85
N GLU A 124 2.22 4.09 -22.17
CA GLU A 124 3.40 4.61 -22.86
C GLU A 124 3.59 6.13 -22.62
N ILE A 125 2.49 6.90 -22.55
CA ILE A 125 2.53 8.31 -22.15
C ILE A 125 3.03 8.42 -20.69
N PHE A 126 2.54 7.58 -19.79
CA PHE A 126 2.95 7.58 -18.38
C PHE A 126 4.44 7.27 -18.24
N LYS A 127 4.95 6.22 -18.89
CA LYS A 127 6.38 5.88 -18.91
C LYS A 127 7.25 7.05 -19.38
N LYS A 128 6.86 7.69 -20.50
CA LYS A 128 7.58 8.84 -21.04
C LYS A 128 7.64 10.02 -20.05
N LYS A 129 6.53 10.36 -19.40
CA LYS A 129 6.47 11.41 -18.38
C LYS A 129 7.28 11.09 -17.12
N SER A 130 7.46 9.83 -16.83
CA SER A 130 8.13 9.36 -15.61
C SER A 130 9.66 9.25 -15.76
N GLN A 131 10.21 9.44 -16.95
CA GLN A 131 11.65 9.32 -17.20
C GLN A 131 12.49 10.21 -16.30
N GLU A 132 12.06 11.46 -16.11
CA GLU A 132 12.75 12.41 -15.25
C GLU A 132 12.77 11.98 -13.78
N LYS A 133 11.62 11.52 -13.27
CA LYS A 133 11.50 11.05 -11.86
C LYS A 133 12.38 9.85 -11.55
N PHE A 134 12.51 8.92 -12.49
CA PHE A 134 13.40 7.76 -12.33
C PHE A 134 14.84 8.02 -12.78
N SER A 135 15.09 9.11 -13.51
CA SER A 135 16.35 9.36 -14.21
C SER A 135 16.73 8.18 -15.14
N LEU A 136 15.73 7.59 -15.80
CA LEU A 136 15.85 6.42 -16.67
C LEU A 136 15.06 6.61 -17.96
N PRO A 137 15.52 6.07 -19.10
CA PRO A 137 14.72 6.05 -20.33
C PRO A 137 13.47 5.16 -20.17
N ALA A 138 12.39 5.50 -20.90
CA ALA A 138 11.10 4.81 -20.81
C ALA A 138 11.19 3.28 -21.06
N LYS A 139 12.14 2.82 -21.89
CA LYS A 139 12.39 1.40 -22.17
C LYS A 139 12.88 0.60 -20.96
N GLU A 140 13.45 1.28 -19.96
CA GLU A 140 13.91 0.69 -18.71
C GLU A 140 12.84 0.75 -17.60
N LEU A 141 11.65 1.24 -17.95
CA LEU A 141 10.47 1.24 -17.09
C LEU A 141 9.52 0.14 -17.55
N GLU A 142 9.03 -0.66 -16.61
CA GLU A 142 8.06 -1.72 -16.84
C GLU A 142 6.77 -1.43 -16.07
N VAL A 143 5.64 -1.86 -16.62
CA VAL A 143 4.35 -1.80 -15.92
C VAL A 143 4.35 -2.85 -14.83
N LEU A 144 4.16 -2.40 -13.60
CA LEU A 144 3.94 -3.29 -12.47
C LEU A 144 2.53 -3.87 -12.56
N GLU A 145 1.56 -2.96 -12.77
CA GLU A 145 0.15 -3.29 -12.91
C GLU A 145 -0.63 -2.16 -13.58
N HIS A 146 -1.81 -2.48 -14.07
CA HIS A 146 -2.83 -1.51 -14.45
C HIS A 146 -4.23 -2.06 -14.16
N ASP A 147 -5.18 -1.16 -13.91
CA ASP A 147 -6.59 -1.51 -13.69
C ASP A 147 -7.51 -0.43 -14.26
N ILE A 148 -8.51 -0.85 -15.04
CA ILE A 148 -9.61 0.02 -15.46
C ILE A 148 -10.61 0.10 -14.30
N MET A 149 -10.47 1.13 -13.48
CA MET A 149 -11.28 1.30 -12.27
C MET A 149 -12.72 1.69 -12.58
N LYS A 150 -12.94 2.44 -13.68
CA LYS A 150 -14.27 2.95 -14.05
C LYS A 150 -14.39 3.16 -15.54
N VAL A 151 -15.54 2.82 -16.09
CA VAL A 151 -15.93 3.14 -17.47
C VAL A 151 -17.27 3.87 -17.45
N VAL A 152 -17.34 5.01 -18.14
CA VAL A 152 -18.55 5.82 -18.31
C VAL A 152 -18.87 5.94 -19.79
N LEU A 153 -20.09 5.59 -20.19
CA LEU A 153 -20.61 5.72 -21.55
C LEU A 153 -21.74 6.74 -21.58
N ASN A 154 -21.59 7.80 -22.37
CA ASN A 154 -22.58 8.88 -22.50
C ASN A 154 -23.02 9.46 -21.14
N GLY A 155 -22.12 9.57 -20.15
CA GLY A 155 -22.38 10.08 -18.80
C GLY A 155 -22.84 9.03 -17.78
N TYR A 156 -23.04 7.76 -18.16
CA TYR A 156 -23.48 6.70 -17.25
C TYR A 156 -22.37 5.68 -17.00
N GLU A 157 -22.17 5.32 -15.74
CA GLU A 157 -21.24 4.25 -15.35
C GLU A 157 -21.71 2.89 -15.86
N VAL A 158 -20.77 2.10 -16.40
CA VAL A 158 -21.07 0.81 -17.04
C VAL A 158 -20.04 -0.24 -16.62
N LYS A 159 -20.50 -1.32 -15.97
CA LYS A 159 -19.63 -2.44 -15.55
C LYS A 159 -19.10 -3.24 -16.74
N ASP A 160 -19.96 -3.57 -17.72
CA ASP A 160 -19.61 -4.35 -18.91
C ASP A 160 -19.77 -3.48 -20.16
N PRO A 161 -18.74 -2.72 -20.55
CA PRO A 161 -18.81 -1.79 -21.68
C PRO A 161 -18.70 -2.49 -23.04
N ILE A 162 -18.15 -3.71 -23.12
CA ILE A 162 -17.87 -4.40 -24.38
C ILE A 162 -19.15 -4.64 -25.18
N LYS A 163 -19.09 -4.39 -26.49
CA LYS A 163 -20.19 -4.47 -27.48
C LYS A 163 -21.28 -3.41 -27.29
N LYS A 164 -21.21 -2.53 -26.30
CA LYS A 164 -22.14 -1.39 -26.18
C LYS A 164 -21.77 -0.28 -27.15
N GLU A 165 -22.78 0.51 -27.53
CA GLU A 165 -22.61 1.69 -28.40
C GLU A 165 -22.64 2.96 -27.58
N ALA A 166 -21.70 3.86 -27.86
CA ALA A 166 -21.64 5.19 -27.23
C ALA A 166 -21.18 6.24 -28.22
N ARG A 167 -21.47 7.51 -27.92
CA ARG A 167 -20.84 8.67 -28.55
C ARG A 167 -19.69 9.21 -27.72
N GLU A 168 -19.74 8.94 -26.44
CA GLU A 168 -18.73 9.35 -25.46
C GLU A 168 -18.33 8.18 -24.58
N LEU A 169 -17.02 7.98 -24.44
CA LEU A 169 -16.39 7.01 -23.57
C LEU A 169 -15.43 7.75 -22.65
N VAL A 170 -15.57 7.54 -21.34
CA VAL A 170 -14.59 7.97 -20.33
C VAL A 170 -14.09 6.75 -19.60
N VAL A 171 -12.76 6.63 -19.45
CA VAL A 171 -12.08 5.53 -18.76
C VAL A 171 -11.21 6.11 -17.68
N ALA A 172 -11.38 5.67 -16.45
CA ALA A 172 -10.44 5.90 -15.36
C ALA A 172 -9.48 4.70 -15.29
N LEU A 173 -8.21 4.94 -15.61
CA LEU A 173 -7.14 3.96 -15.67
C LEU A 173 -6.13 4.25 -14.57
N TYR A 174 -6.02 3.36 -13.58
CA TYR A 174 -4.89 3.33 -12.67
C TYR A 174 -3.75 2.53 -13.31
N ALA A 175 -2.53 3.02 -13.19
CA ALA A 175 -1.34 2.29 -13.59
C ALA A 175 -0.18 2.58 -12.64
N SER A 176 0.66 1.58 -12.40
CA SER A 176 1.94 1.75 -11.73
C SER A 176 3.08 1.21 -12.57
N ILE A 177 4.24 1.85 -12.46
CA ILE A 177 5.46 1.50 -13.20
C ILE A 177 6.63 1.36 -12.25
N PHE A 178 7.56 0.54 -12.65
CA PHE A 178 8.72 0.14 -11.87
C PHE A 178 9.99 0.15 -12.74
N ARG A 179 11.18 0.15 -12.14
CA ARG A 179 12.42 -0.10 -12.86
C ARG A 179 12.46 -1.55 -13.32
N LYS A 180 12.61 -1.76 -14.62
CA LYS A 180 12.55 -3.10 -15.23
C LYS A 180 13.54 -4.08 -14.61
N GLU A 181 14.83 -3.72 -14.58
CA GLU A 181 15.89 -4.55 -14.00
C GLU A 181 15.58 -4.98 -12.57
N THR A 182 15.09 -4.04 -11.77
CA THR A 182 14.75 -4.26 -10.37
C THR A 182 13.56 -5.22 -10.23
N LEU A 183 12.54 -5.07 -11.07
CA LEU A 183 11.36 -5.93 -11.07
C LEU A 183 11.70 -7.36 -11.52
N GLU A 184 12.55 -7.50 -12.54
CA GLU A 184 13.07 -8.79 -13.01
C GLU A 184 13.84 -9.51 -11.89
N GLU A 185 14.73 -8.80 -11.17
CA GLU A 185 15.48 -9.35 -10.03
C GLU A 185 14.56 -9.94 -8.94
N PHE A 186 13.43 -9.27 -8.65
CA PHE A 186 12.45 -9.80 -7.67
C PHE A 186 11.68 -10.99 -8.22
N ARG A 187 11.28 -10.97 -9.48
CA ARG A 187 10.63 -12.13 -10.12
C ARG A 187 11.53 -13.35 -10.04
N ASP A 188 12.81 -13.20 -10.38
CA ASP A 188 13.79 -14.28 -10.32
C ASP A 188 13.92 -14.88 -8.90
N ILE A 189 13.92 -14.02 -7.86
CA ILE A 189 13.94 -14.48 -6.46
C ILE A 189 12.70 -15.34 -6.18
N PHE A 190 11.50 -14.88 -6.52
CA PHE A 190 10.27 -15.62 -6.23
C PHE A 190 10.16 -16.90 -7.08
N GLU A 191 10.56 -16.88 -8.34
CA GLU A 191 10.59 -18.07 -9.21
C GLU A 191 11.58 -19.11 -8.68
N HIS A 192 12.76 -18.70 -8.24
CA HIS A 192 13.73 -19.58 -7.62
C HIS A 192 13.19 -20.21 -6.33
N GLU A 193 12.54 -19.40 -5.48
CA GLU A 193 12.13 -19.82 -4.14
C GLU A 193 10.81 -20.62 -4.12
N PHE A 194 9.88 -20.35 -5.04
CA PHE A 194 8.55 -20.96 -5.10
C PHE A 194 8.28 -21.77 -6.39
N GLY A 195 9.27 -21.85 -7.27
CA GLY A 195 9.21 -22.67 -8.47
C GLY A 195 8.19 -22.16 -9.48
N ARG A 196 7.21 -23.02 -9.86
CA ARG A 196 6.21 -22.68 -10.89
C ARG A 196 4.97 -21.94 -10.35
N ALA A 197 4.93 -21.60 -9.07
CA ALA A 197 3.81 -20.84 -8.53
C ALA A 197 3.73 -19.48 -9.23
N PRO A 198 2.57 -19.09 -9.81
CA PRO A 198 2.45 -17.77 -10.43
C PRO A 198 2.74 -16.67 -9.41
N VAL A 199 3.47 -15.64 -9.83
CA VAL A 199 3.79 -14.48 -8.99
C VAL A 199 2.96 -13.30 -9.46
N LYS A 200 2.11 -12.77 -8.59
CA LYS A 200 1.37 -11.53 -8.81
C LYS A 200 1.99 -10.43 -7.96
N ILE A 201 2.46 -9.39 -8.61
CA ILE A 201 3.06 -8.22 -7.96
C ILE A 201 2.13 -7.03 -8.13
N THR A 202 1.93 -6.25 -7.08
CA THR A 202 1.03 -5.09 -7.06
C THR A 202 1.60 -3.97 -6.17
N SER A 203 1.12 -2.76 -6.36
CA SER A 203 1.41 -1.61 -5.50
C SER A 203 0.50 -1.55 -4.28
N SER A 204 0.97 -0.96 -3.19
CA SER A 204 0.20 -0.76 -1.96
C SER A 204 -1.13 -0.02 -2.19
N PRO A 205 -1.21 1.11 -2.94
CA PRO A 205 -2.47 1.81 -3.16
C PRO A 205 -3.54 0.93 -3.81
N LEU A 206 -3.20 0.17 -4.86
CA LEU A 206 -4.18 -0.68 -5.53
C LEU A 206 -4.60 -1.88 -4.66
N ALA A 207 -3.64 -2.48 -3.95
CA ALA A 207 -3.94 -3.59 -3.05
C ALA A 207 -4.89 -3.14 -1.92
N LEU A 208 -4.61 -2.00 -1.28
CA LEU A 208 -5.43 -1.42 -0.22
C LEU A 208 -6.79 -0.94 -0.73
N PHE A 209 -6.82 -0.27 -1.87
CA PHE A 209 -8.07 0.14 -2.51
C PHE A 209 -9.01 -1.06 -2.70
N ASN A 210 -8.52 -2.17 -3.24
CA ASN A 210 -9.34 -3.35 -3.48
C ASN A 210 -9.91 -4.00 -2.22
N VAL A 211 -9.30 -3.76 -1.05
CA VAL A 211 -9.80 -4.24 0.24
C VAL A 211 -10.75 -3.23 0.87
N LEU A 212 -10.44 -1.93 0.80
CA LEU A 212 -11.09 -0.87 1.57
C LEU A 212 -12.18 -0.11 0.81
N LYS A 213 -12.26 -0.21 -0.53
CA LYS A 213 -13.21 0.57 -1.35
C LYS A 213 -14.68 0.44 -0.95
N ASP A 214 -15.02 -0.70 -0.31
CA ASP A 214 -16.39 -0.98 0.16
C ASP A 214 -16.59 -0.59 1.65
N ALA A 215 -15.56 -0.03 2.31
CA ALA A 215 -15.62 0.33 3.73
C ALA A 215 -16.29 1.69 3.97
N VAL A 216 -16.31 2.55 2.95
CA VAL A 216 -16.90 3.90 3.00
C VAL A 216 -17.78 4.06 1.76
N SER A 217 -18.87 4.86 1.88
CA SER A 217 -19.74 5.17 0.74
C SER A 217 -18.94 5.77 -0.43
N PRO A 218 -19.23 5.37 -1.68
CA PRO A 218 -18.53 5.86 -2.87
C PRO A 218 -18.61 7.38 -3.05
N GLU A 219 -19.74 7.96 -2.67
CA GLU A 219 -20.02 9.40 -2.78
C GLU A 219 -19.18 10.19 -1.76
N GLU A 220 -19.00 9.62 -0.57
CA GLU A 220 -18.21 10.25 0.48
C GLU A 220 -16.70 10.14 0.22
N GLY A 221 -16.24 8.96 -0.22
CA GLY A 221 -14.83 8.69 -0.39
C GLY A 221 -14.02 8.76 0.90
N PHE A 222 -12.70 8.65 0.80
CA PHE A 222 -11.78 8.77 1.93
C PHE A 222 -10.37 9.12 1.47
N VAL A 223 -9.60 9.69 2.38
CA VAL A 223 -8.15 9.82 2.28
C VAL A 223 -7.52 8.66 3.02
N LEU A 224 -6.58 7.97 2.42
CA LEU A 224 -5.82 6.89 3.02
C LEU A 224 -4.38 7.36 3.22
N ALA A 225 -3.88 7.35 4.44
CA ALA A 225 -2.50 7.69 4.78
C ALA A 225 -1.79 6.46 5.34
N ASP A 226 -0.85 5.91 4.57
CA ASP A 226 0.05 4.83 4.98
C ASP A 226 1.36 5.44 5.50
N VAL A 227 1.55 5.42 6.82
CA VAL A 227 2.75 5.93 7.48
C VAL A 227 3.75 4.79 7.67
N GLY A 228 4.60 4.59 6.66
CA GLY A 228 5.62 3.55 6.64
C GLY A 228 6.88 3.90 7.47
N GLY A 229 7.98 3.19 7.20
CA GLY A 229 9.28 3.45 7.85
C GLY A 229 9.92 4.76 7.38
N GLU A 230 10.23 4.87 6.11
CA GLU A 230 10.88 6.03 5.52
C GLU A 230 9.91 6.98 4.81
N ILE A 231 8.80 6.47 4.30
CA ILE A 231 7.86 7.18 3.44
C ILE A 231 6.49 7.22 4.11
N THR A 232 5.78 8.33 3.95
CA THR A 232 4.32 8.40 4.09
C THR A 232 3.72 8.49 2.70
N GLU A 233 2.75 7.63 2.40
CA GLU A 233 2.00 7.60 1.15
C GLU A 233 0.55 7.99 1.41
N ILE A 234 0.03 8.93 0.65
CA ILE A 234 -1.35 9.40 0.76
C ILE A 234 -2.08 9.11 -0.55
N SER A 235 -3.20 8.40 -0.45
CA SER A 235 -4.07 8.10 -1.57
C SER A 235 -5.44 8.76 -1.38
N LEU A 236 -5.95 9.42 -2.40
CA LEU A 236 -7.29 9.96 -2.43
C LEU A 236 -8.22 9.02 -3.18
N ILE A 237 -9.22 8.50 -2.48
CA ILE A 237 -10.21 7.57 -3.04
C ILE A 237 -11.57 8.26 -3.07
N ARG A 238 -12.16 8.39 -4.25
CA ARG A 238 -13.53 8.89 -4.47
C ARG A 238 -14.19 8.17 -5.65
N HIS A 239 -15.50 8.04 -5.63
CA HIS A 239 -16.26 7.46 -6.74
C HIS A 239 -15.75 6.09 -7.20
N HIS A 240 -15.26 5.27 -6.25
CA HIS A 240 -14.63 3.97 -6.50
C HIS A 240 -13.39 4.00 -7.40
N ILE A 241 -12.64 5.11 -7.39
CA ILE A 241 -11.34 5.20 -8.03
C ILE A 241 -10.27 5.74 -7.05
N ILE A 242 -9.04 5.36 -7.26
CA ILE A 242 -7.88 6.07 -6.71
C ILE A 242 -7.68 7.29 -7.59
N GLU A 243 -8.00 8.49 -7.11
CA GLU A 243 -7.87 9.71 -7.92
C GLU A 243 -6.42 10.16 -8.01
N GLU A 244 -5.72 10.18 -6.88
CA GLU A 244 -4.34 10.64 -6.81
C GLU A 244 -3.58 9.91 -5.70
N VAL A 245 -2.26 9.78 -5.86
CA VAL A 245 -1.33 9.24 -4.88
C VAL A 245 -0.14 10.18 -4.76
N VAL A 246 0.15 10.64 -3.55
CA VAL A 246 1.28 11.53 -3.24
C VAL A 246 2.11 10.89 -2.13
N THR A 247 3.43 11.06 -2.19
CA THR A 247 4.36 10.52 -1.20
C THR A 247 5.34 11.56 -0.72
N PHE A 248 5.77 11.44 0.54
CA PHE A 248 6.86 12.24 1.06
C PHE A 248 7.78 11.44 1.99
N ALA A 249 9.05 11.85 2.05
CA ALA A 249 10.13 11.10 2.70
C ALA A 249 10.21 11.43 4.22
N ARG A 250 9.12 11.19 4.96
CA ARG A 250 9.07 11.21 6.43
C ARG A 250 8.08 10.15 6.90
N GLY A 251 8.61 9.07 7.47
CA GLY A 251 7.84 8.02 8.14
C GLY A 251 8.33 7.84 9.59
N GLY A 252 8.11 6.67 10.17
CA GLY A 252 8.50 6.35 11.55
C GLY A 252 10.00 6.47 11.81
N HIS A 253 10.84 6.09 10.86
CA HIS A 253 12.30 6.19 11.00
C HIS A 253 12.79 7.64 11.08
N PHE A 254 12.10 8.60 10.43
CA PHE A 254 12.37 10.02 10.64
C PHE A 254 12.18 10.41 12.11
N VAL A 255 11.11 9.93 12.76
CA VAL A 255 10.83 10.19 14.18
C VAL A 255 11.92 9.56 15.07
N VAL A 256 12.33 8.31 14.77
CA VAL A 256 13.41 7.62 15.48
C VAL A 256 14.73 8.40 15.37
N ARG A 257 15.11 8.84 14.18
CA ARG A 257 16.33 9.64 13.96
C ARG A 257 16.30 10.98 14.72
N ARG A 258 15.15 11.65 14.72
CA ARG A 258 14.97 12.88 15.50
C ARG A 258 15.15 12.64 17.01
N LEU A 259 14.56 11.56 17.51
CA LEU A 259 14.70 11.20 18.93
C LEU A 259 16.14 10.82 19.28
N ALA A 260 16.80 10.01 18.45
CA ALA A 260 18.20 9.61 18.63
C ALA A 260 19.11 10.84 18.72
N SER A 261 19.00 11.75 17.74
CA SER A 261 19.78 12.99 17.71
C SER A 261 19.49 13.90 18.92
N GLY A 262 18.21 14.07 19.29
CA GLY A 262 17.79 14.96 20.38
C GLY A 262 18.18 14.45 21.78
N LEU A 263 18.31 13.14 21.95
CA LEU A 263 18.76 12.52 23.19
C LEU A 263 20.27 12.23 23.22
N GLY A 264 20.95 12.20 22.05
CA GLY A 264 22.36 11.80 21.95
C GLY A 264 22.54 10.29 22.14
N VAL A 265 21.61 9.46 21.64
CA VAL A 265 21.60 8.00 21.79
C VAL A 265 21.63 7.29 20.42
N GLY A 266 21.86 5.98 20.41
CA GLY A 266 21.76 5.18 19.20
C GLY A 266 20.32 5.04 18.67
N LEU A 267 20.18 4.66 17.39
CA LEU A 267 18.86 4.46 16.76
C LEU A 267 18.04 3.37 17.46
N GLU A 268 18.68 2.29 17.91
CA GLU A 268 18.01 1.19 18.62
C GLU A 268 17.46 1.63 19.96
N ASP A 269 18.23 2.42 20.73
CA ASP A 269 17.79 2.99 22.00
C ASP A 269 16.62 3.96 21.80
N ALA A 270 16.71 4.83 20.78
CA ALA A 270 15.61 5.74 20.43
C ALA A 270 14.34 4.99 20.05
N PHE A 271 14.45 3.93 19.26
CA PHE A 271 13.31 3.07 18.92
C PHE A 271 12.71 2.40 20.16
N SER A 272 13.56 1.94 21.08
CA SER A 272 13.14 1.37 22.37
C SER A 272 12.39 2.42 23.23
N PHE A 273 12.86 3.65 23.27
CA PHE A 273 12.16 4.74 24.00
C PHE A 273 10.79 5.04 23.40
N ILE A 274 10.63 5.04 22.06
CA ILE A 274 9.31 5.21 21.43
C ILE A 274 8.36 4.09 21.88
N ARG A 275 8.83 2.83 21.85
CA ARG A 275 8.03 1.67 22.31
C ARG A 275 7.64 1.78 23.77
N SER A 276 8.59 2.13 24.65
CA SER A 276 8.33 2.30 26.09
C SER A 276 7.37 3.48 26.34
N LYS A 277 7.48 4.56 25.56
CA LYS A 277 6.51 5.68 25.59
C LYS A 277 5.11 5.23 25.24
N THR A 278 4.96 4.50 24.13
CA THR A 278 3.67 3.96 23.67
C THR A 278 3.02 3.03 24.71
N ARG A 279 3.84 2.33 25.51
CA ARG A 279 3.37 1.47 26.61
C ARG A 279 3.13 2.20 27.94
N GLY A 280 3.42 3.50 28.01
CA GLY A 280 3.31 4.28 29.26
C GLY A 280 4.34 3.90 30.32
N GLU A 281 5.47 3.32 29.92
CA GLU A 281 6.54 2.84 30.82
C GLU A 281 7.53 3.95 31.17
N LEU A 282 7.64 5.02 30.36
CA LEU A 282 8.54 6.15 30.63
C LEU A 282 7.96 7.05 31.73
N LYS A 283 8.85 7.60 32.56
CA LYS A 283 8.47 8.47 33.71
C LYS A 283 9.49 9.59 33.92
N GLY A 284 9.04 10.65 34.60
CA GLY A 284 9.86 11.78 35.04
C GLY A 284 10.48 12.56 33.88
N SER A 285 11.65 13.13 34.11
CA SER A 285 12.32 14.02 33.14
C SER A 285 12.67 13.39 31.81
N LEU A 286 12.87 12.06 31.76
CA LEU A 286 13.11 11.34 30.50
C LEU A 286 11.83 11.31 29.66
N ASP A 287 10.67 11.04 30.29
CA ASP A 287 9.39 11.04 29.57
C ASP A 287 9.07 12.44 29.02
N GLU A 288 9.32 13.50 29.76
CA GLU A 288 9.14 14.89 29.33
C GLU A 288 10.04 15.21 28.11
N ARG A 289 11.33 14.85 28.19
CA ARG A 289 12.28 15.08 27.08
C ARG A 289 11.90 14.31 25.83
N VAL A 290 11.58 13.03 25.97
CA VAL A 290 11.11 12.18 24.85
C VAL A 290 9.85 12.79 24.23
N SER A 291 8.86 13.18 25.06
CA SER A 291 7.61 13.79 24.60
C SER A 291 7.84 15.08 23.83
N ALA A 292 8.73 15.95 24.30
CA ALA A 292 9.05 17.21 23.65
C ALA A 292 9.64 16.98 22.25
N ILE A 293 10.61 16.04 22.11
CA ILE A 293 11.24 15.71 20.84
C ILE A 293 10.24 15.04 19.88
N LEU A 294 9.39 14.13 20.38
CA LEU A 294 8.36 13.48 19.57
C LEU A 294 7.32 14.49 19.06
N ASN A 295 6.90 15.44 19.87
CA ASN A 295 5.99 16.50 19.44
C ASN A 295 6.62 17.40 18.36
N ASP A 296 7.91 17.73 18.49
CA ASP A 296 8.64 18.50 17.48
C ASP A 296 8.77 17.70 16.16
N ALA A 297 9.07 16.40 16.25
CA ALA A 297 9.09 15.52 15.09
C ALA A 297 7.70 15.40 14.43
N GLY A 298 6.62 15.33 15.22
CA GLY A 298 5.24 15.35 14.74
C GLY A 298 4.91 16.61 13.96
N LYS A 299 5.26 17.80 14.48
CA LYS A 299 5.08 19.07 13.77
C LYS A 299 5.84 19.12 12.45
N ALA A 300 7.08 18.64 12.43
CA ALA A 300 7.86 18.57 11.22
C ALA A 300 7.25 17.59 10.19
N TRP A 301 6.67 16.48 10.62
CA TRP A 301 5.92 15.56 9.76
C TRP A 301 4.63 16.23 9.23
N TYR A 302 3.89 16.95 10.11
CA TYR A 302 2.67 17.67 9.77
C TYR A 302 2.85 18.67 8.62
N GLU A 303 3.98 19.38 8.56
CA GLU A 303 4.28 20.31 7.47
C GLU A 303 4.18 19.64 6.10
N LEU A 304 4.83 18.48 5.92
CA LEU A 304 4.78 17.74 4.66
C LEU A 304 3.44 17.04 4.46
N PHE A 305 2.81 16.55 5.52
CA PHE A 305 1.48 15.96 5.47
C PHE A 305 0.44 16.99 4.99
N SER A 306 0.46 18.18 5.58
CA SER A 306 -0.41 19.30 5.19
C SER A 306 -0.16 19.75 3.73
N GLN A 307 1.11 19.77 3.30
CA GLN A 307 1.48 20.08 1.92
C GLN A 307 0.95 19.02 0.94
N ALA A 308 1.09 17.75 1.27
CA ALA A 308 0.59 16.63 0.47
C ALA A 308 -0.95 16.65 0.39
N LEU A 309 -1.65 16.94 1.49
CA LEU A 309 -3.11 17.13 1.49
C LEU A 309 -3.54 18.31 0.61
N SER A 310 -2.77 19.41 0.62
CA SER A 310 -3.02 20.56 -0.28
C SER A 310 -2.83 20.17 -1.75
N GLU A 311 -1.86 19.34 -2.06
CA GLU A 311 -1.59 18.87 -3.43
C GLU A 311 -2.74 18.02 -3.96
N ILE A 312 -3.15 16.98 -3.21
CA ILE A 312 -4.23 16.08 -3.65
C ILE A 312 -5.62 16.73 -3.58
N GLY A 313 -5.78 17.79 -2.78
CA GLY A 313 -7.02 18.56 -2.64
C GLY A 313 -7.12 19.80 -3.52
N LYS A 314 -6.14 20.05 -4.39
CA LYS A 314 -6.03 21.30 -5.16
C LYS A 314 -7.24 21.59 -6.06
N ASP A 315 -7.81 20.55 -6.67
CA ASP A 315 -8.92 20.68 -7.62
C ASP A 315 -10.29 20.57 -6.95
N ASN A 316 -10.38 19.81 -5.83
CA ASN A 316 -11.62 19.62 -5.08
C ASN A 316 -11.33 19.37 -3.61
N PRO A 317 -12.20 19.86 -2.69
CA PRO A 317 -12.05 19.57 -1.26
C PRO A 317 -12.00 18.08 -0.96
N LEU A 318 -11.24 17.70 0.06
CA LEU A 318 -11.03 16.31 0.44
C LEU A 318 -12.25 15.71 1.17
N PRO A 319 -12.45 14.38 1.09
CA PRO A 319 -13.39 13.65 1.92
C PRO A 319 -13.16 13.89 3.41
N GLN A 320 -14.22 13.75 4.21
CA GLN A 320 -14.17 13.95 5.65
C GLN A 320 -13.42 12.82 6.39
N THR A 321 -13.39 11.63 5.82
CA THR A 321 -12.78 10.44 6.43
C THR A 321 -11.30 10.34 6.05
N LEU A 322 -10.43 10.23 7.06
CA LEU A 322 -9.01 9.91 6.94
C LEU A 322 -8.76 8.55 7.57
N ILE A 323 -8.37 7.58 6.77
CA ILE A 323 -7.92 6.27 7.25
C ILE A 323 -6.41 6.34 7.45
N LEU A 324 -5.97 6.15 8.69
CA LEU A 324 -4.56 6.14 9.08
C LEU A 324 -4.10 4.71 9.32
N LEU A 325 -3.07 4.27 8.60
CA LEU A 325 -2.49 2.96 8.73
C LEU A 325 -0.97 2.98 8.51
N GLY A 326 -0.33 1.82 8.51
CA GLY A 326 1.12 1.67 8.41
C GLY A 326 1.79 1.52 9.78
N GLY A 327 3.03 1.04 9.78
CA GLY A 327 3.75 0.68 11.00
C GLY A 327 4.01 1.84 11.97
N ALA A 328 4.04 3.07 11.47
CA ALA A 328 4.25 4.26 12.29
C ALA A 328 2.95 4.99 12.68
N SER A 329 1.77 4.53 12.23
CA SER A 329 0.46 5.12 12.61
C SER A 329 0.18 5.05 14.11
N GLY A 330 0.84 4.14 14.82
CA GLY A 330 0.77 4.02 16.28
C GLY A 330 1.60 5.05 17.06
N ILE A 331 2.41 5.89 16.39
CA ILE A 331 3.16 6.96 17.04
C ILE A 331 2.20 8.10 17.36
N GLU A 332 1.94 8.32 18.68
CA GLU A 332 0.94 9.28 19.17
C GLU A 332 1.13 10.70 18.60
N ALA A 333 2.37 11.16 18.44
CA ALA A 333 2.65 12.47 17.89
C ALA A 333 2.15 12.62 16.45
N LEU A 334 2.30 11.57 15.61
CA LEU A 334 1.82 11.60 14.22
C LEU A 334 0.30 11.51 14.13
N LYS A 335 -0.31 10.67 14.99
CA LYS A 335 -1.76 10.57 15.09
C LYS A 335 -2.38 11.90 15.49
N LYS A 336 -1.86 12.54 16.55
CA LYS A 336 -2.31 13.85 17.02
C LYS A 336 -2.27 14.91 15.91
N GLU A 337 -1.20 14.95 15.14
CA GLU A 337 -1.06 15.90 14.03
C GLU A 337 -2.03 15.60 12.87
N SER A 338 -2.36 14.33 12.63
CA SER A 338 -3.38 13.95 11.64
C SER A 338 -4.81 14.34 12.05
N GLU A 339 -5.05 14.54 13.35
CA GLU A 339 -6.32 15.01 13.95
C GLU A 339 -6.35 16.54 14.10
N SER A 340 -5.32 17.27 13.64
CA SER A 340 -5.22 18.72 13.84
C SER A 340 -6.43 19.46 13.28
N PRO A 341 -7.06 20.38 14.06
CA PRO A 341 -8.17 21.21 13.61
C PRO A 341 -7.84 22.07 12.38
N GLU A 342 -6.58 22.43 12.18
CA GLU A 342 -6.12 23.24 11.05
C GLU A 342 -6.29 22.52 9.70
N LEU A 343 -6.36 21.20 9.69
CA LEU A 343 -6.61 20.38 8.49
C LEU A 343 -8.05 20.51 7.97
N ALA A 344 -8.97 21.08 8.78
CA ALA A 344 -10.36 21.36 8.40
C ALA A 344 -10.46 22.16 7.09
N ARG A 345 -9.47 23.02 6.80
CA ARG A 345 -9.39 23.83 5.57
C ARG A 345 -9.35 23.02 4.28
N PHE A 346 -8.95 21.75 4.36
CA PHE A 346 -8.87 20.87 3.18
C PHE A 346 -10.13 20.05 2.97
N THR A 347 -10.99 19.90 3.97
CA THR A 347 -12.14 19.01 3.91
C THR A 347 -13.39 19.67 3.34
N ILE A 348 -14.24 18.86 2.70
CA ILE A 348 -15.48 19.34 2.06
C ILE A 348 -16.46 20.02 3.03
N LEU A 349 -16.47 19.60 4.29
CA LEU A 349 -17.36 20.17 5.33
C LEU A 349 -16.72 21.30 6.13
N GLY A 350 -15.44 21.65 5.89
CA GLY A 350 -14.72 22.62 6.67
C GLY A 350 -14.58 22.22 8.16
N ARG A 351 -14.57 20.92 8.44
CA ARG A 351 -14.41 20.32 9.79
C ARG A 351 -13.14 19.46 9.83
N PRO A 352 -12.52 19.24 11.00
CA PRO A 352 -11.40 18.31 11.13
C PRO A 352 -11.73 16.93 10.55
N PHE A 353 -10.72 16.23 10.07
CA PHE A 353 -10.92 14.86 9.60
C PHE A 353 -11.52 13.96 10.68
N SER A 354 -12.40 13.06 10.27
CA SER A 354 -12.76 11.88 11.06
C SER A 354 -11.65 10.85 10.85
N VAL A 355 -10.70 10.79 11.79
CA VAL A 355 -9.53 9.89 11.67
C VAL A 355 -9.89 8.51 12.16
N LEU A 356 -9.79 7.53 11.29
CA LEU A 356 -9.98 6.11 11.59
C LEU A 356 -8.61 5.41 11.60
N THR A 357 -8.14 5.02 12.78
CA THR A 357 -6.97 4.15 12.88
C THR A 357 -7.43 2.70 12.79
N LEU A 358 -7.08 2.01 11.71
CA LEU A 358 -7.41 0.60 11.56
C LEU A 358 -6.44 -0.26 12.37
N LEU A 359 -6.99 -1.17 13.17
CA LEU A 359 -6.23 -2.18 13.91
C LEU A 359 -6.55 -3.57 13.37
N PRO A 360 -5.65 -4.55 13.54
CA PRO A 360 -5.85 -5.92 13.08
C PRO A 360 -7.15 -6.57 13.57
N GLU A 361 -7.61 -6.22 14.78
CA GLU A 361 -8.84 -6.74 15.36
C GLU A 361 -10.10 -6.41 14.54
N ALA A 362 -10.09 -5.32 13.76
CA ALA A 362 -11.19 -4.96 12.86
C ALA A 362 -11.44 -6.02 11.75
N PHE A 363 -10.48 -6.90 11.52
CA PHE A 363 -10.54 -7.96 10.49
C PHE A 363 -10.62 -9.37 11.08
N ALA A 364 -10.78 -9.48 12.41
CA ALA A 364 -10.74 -10.76 13.13
C ALA A 364 -11.80 -11.77 12.68
N GLU A 365 -12.95 -11.30 12.18
CA GLU A 365 -14.01 -12.17 11.65
C GLU A 365 -13.63 -12.81 10.30
N LYS A 366 -12.79 -12.13 9.51
CA LYS A 366 -12.38 -12.59 8.18
C LYS A 366 -11.04 -13.31 8.17
N ILE A 367 -10.20 -13.08 9.19
CA ILE A 367 -8.88 -13.68 9.29
C ILE A 367 -8.74 -14.39 10.63
N SER A 368 -8.59 -15.73 10.58
CA SER A 368 -8.13 -16.50 11.73
C SER A 368 -6.60 -16.56 11.73
N SER A 369 -5.98 -16.34 12.87
CA SER A 369 -4.53 -16.45 13.03
C SER A 369 -4.16 -16.91 14.43
N SER A 370 -3.25 -17.89 14.52
CA SER A 370 -2.53 -18.21 15.73
C SER A 370 -1.16 -17.52 15.67
N GLY A 371 -0.89 -16.56 16.56
CA GLY A 371 0.43 -15.92 16.65
C GLY A 371 0.58 -14.53 16.02
N VAL A 372 -0.50 -13.92 15.53
CA VAL A 372 -0.51 -12.50 15.14
C VAL A 372 -1.06 -11.67 16.28
N ASP A 373 -0.29 -10.67 16.73
CA ASP A 373 -0.77 -9.70 17.72
C ASP A 373 -1.83 -8.80 17.08
N ARG A 374 -3.08 -8.97 17.51
CA ARG A 374 -4.23 -8.21 16.98
C ARG A 374 -4.28 -6.76 17.41
N LYS A 375 -3.43 -6.35 18.36
CA LYS A 375 -3.32 -4.97 18.84
C LYS A 375 -2.12 -4.22 18.27
N ASP A 376 -1.24 -4.91 17.55
CA ASP A 376 -0.07 -4.28 16.94
C ASP A 376 -0.45 -3.58 15.63
N PRO A 377 -0.44 -2.21 15.56
CA PRO A 377 -0.74 -1.48 14.34
C PRO A 377 0.15 -1.85 13.15
N GLN A 378 1.37 -2.35 13.42
CA GLN A 378 2.30 -2.79 12.38
C GLN A 378 1.79 -4.01 11.60
N MET A 379 0.84 -4.76 12.18
CA MET A 379 0.24 -5.93 11.54
C MET A 379 -1.01 -5.59 10.70
N THR A 380 -1.56 -4.38 10.82
CA THR A 380 -2.79 -3.97 10.11
C THR A 380 -2.63 -4.04 8.60
N LEU A 381 -1.62 -3.34 8.07
CA LEU A 381 -1.36 -3.33 6.62
C LEU A 381 -1.09 -4.74 6.07
N PRO A 382 -0.16 -5.53 6.63
CA PRO A 382 0.09 -6.89 6.16
C PRO A 382 -1.16 -7.79 6.17
N LEU A 383 -2.04 -7.66 7.15
CA LEU A 383 -3.29 -8.43 7.21
C LEU A 383 -4.31 -8.00 6.15
N LEU A 384 -4.43 -6.69 5.89
CA LEU A 384 -5.24 -6.18 4.79
C LEU A 384 -4.75 -6.73 3.45
N LEU A 385 -3.43 -6.78 3.24
CA LEU A 385 -2.84 -7.33 2.03
C LEU A 385 -3.09 -8.84 1.91
N ALA A 386 -3.07 -9.59 3.02
CA ALA A 386 -3.46 -10.99 3.04
C ALA A 386 -4.93 -11.17 2.60
N LEU A 387 -5.87 -10.34 3.07
CA LEU A 387 -7.25 -10.32 2.59
C LEU A 387 -7.36 -9.97 1.10
N GLY A 388 -6.56 -9.02 0.63
CA GLY A 388 -6.45 -8.69 -0.80
C GLY A 388 -6.01 -9.89 -1.63
N ALA A 389 -5.06 -10.67 -1.14
CA ALA A 389 -4.60 -11.90 -1.79
C ALA A 389 -5.72 -12.95 -1.87
N VAL A 390 -6.57 -13.08 -0.85
CA VAL A 390 -7.73 -13.98 -0.85
C VAL A 390 -8.73 -13.61 -1.95
N LYS A 391 -9.07 -12.31 -2.09
CA LYS A 391 -9.94 -11.84 -3.18
C LYS A 391 -9.36 -12.19 -4.56
N ASN A 392 -8.05 -12.09 -4.73
CA ASN A 392 -7.35 -12.43 -5.98
C ASN A 392 -7.27 -13.95 -6.25
N ALA A 393 -7.35 -14.79 -5.24
CA ALA A 393 -7.20 -16.23 -5.37
C ALA A 393 -8.33 -16.89 -6.17
N TRP A 394 -9.52 -16.29 -6.16
CA TRP A 394 -10.74 -16.87 -6.72
C TRP A 394 -11.27 -16.12 -7.95
N GLN A 395 -10.56 -15.07 -8.41
CA GLN A 395 -10.77 -14.40 -9.69
C GLN A 395 -10.00 -15.13 -10.80
#